data_9ae6dc6f32e337af1e7eeb65380b6366
#
_entry.id   9ae6dc6f32e337af1e7eeb65380b6366
#
_cell.length_a   1.000
_cell.length_b   1.000
_cell.length_c   1.000
_cell.angle_alpha   90.00
_cell.angle_beta   90.00
_cell.angle_gamma   90.00
#
_symmetry.space_group_name_H-M   'P 1'
#
loop_
_entity.id
_entity.type
_entity.pdbx_description
1 polymer ?
#
loop_
_entity_poly.entity_id
_entity_poly.type
_entity_poly.pdbx_seq_one_letter_code
_entity_poly.pdbx_strand_id
1 'polypeptide(L)'
;SVIAHQTLTEQLGFQGLAWCDLSTENNLQEHTVQEMFLAGNDLIILSSDLNVGIGALKKLMLSGDLNERQIDERCRRILQLKLWTERKPQNVSSGVLSDRMIKLGLKERQLFSDALVLLKNDGVLPFRALDTVALAIVKLSDSVNKHLTGLIGRYAPADVYQLNNLSLERDFQKFEAEAERYNHIIIIGEPTDADLEKRRFGLSEHAQSIIDRIAASHRTTLVWNGNAKALRNVQTTQRLKAILLGHEVSTWSDDLTIQALFGGREVKGELQRKIDDRFRDMAVITTEKTRLAYGLPEEVGIDRNDLKKIDSIAKKGMEEMAYPGCQVWFAKDGKVVMNNPYGYHTYQAERSVRNTDLYDLASITKIAGSVAGLMRLTEV
;
A
#
# COMPACT_ATOMS: atom_id res chain seq x y z
N SER A 1 -23.68 16.16 1.62
CA SER A 1 -24.86 16.32 2.50
C SER A 1 -24.91 17.76 3.02
N VAL A 2 -26.10 18.26 3.35
CA VAL A 2 -26.32 19.58 3.96
C VAL A 2 -25.48 19.76 5.22
N ILE A 3 -25.39 18.72 6.04
CA ILE A 3 -24.60 18.73 7.29
C ILE A 3 -23.11 18.96 6.98
N ALA A 4 -22.55 18.32 5.94
CA ALA A 4 -21.14 18.50 5.57
C ALA A 4 -20.89 19.93 5.12
N HIS A 5 -21.78 20.54 4.34
CA HIS A 5 -21.64 21.91 3.90
C HIS A 5 -21.75 22.90 5.06
N GLN A 6 -22.74 22.73 5.96
CA GLN A 6 -22.88 23.54 7.16
C GLN A 6 -21.66 23.47 8.07
N THR A 7 -21.15 22.26 8.30
CA THR A 7 -19.91 22.09 9.07
C THR A 7 -18.75 22.83 8.43
N LEU A 8 -18.61 22.72 7.12
CA LEU A 8 -17.50 23.35 6.37
C LEU A 8 -17.59 24.90 6.42
N THR A 9 -18.77 25.46 6.17
CA THR A 9 -18.96 26.91 6.04
C THR A 9 -19.20 27.60 7.38
N GLU A 10 -20.07 27.04 8.25
CA GLU A 10 -20.48 27.69 9.49
C GLU A 10 -19.54 27.38 10.66
N GLN A 11 -19.08 26.12 10.79
CA GLN A 11 -18.23 25.73 11.92
C GLN A 11 -16.73 25.95 11.62
N LEU A 12 -16.28 25.65 10.39
CA LEU A 12 -14.88 25.79 9.99
C LEU A 12 -14.56 27.11 9.26
N GLY A 13 -15.58 27.94 8.96
CA GLY A 13 -15.40 29.23 8.32
C GLY A 13 -14.84 29.16 6.90
N PHE A 14 -15.05 28.04 6.19
CA PHE A 14 -14.56 27.87 4.84
C PHE A 14 -15.29 28.80 3.86
N GLN A 15 -14.53 29.60 3.12
CA GLN A 15 -15.06 30.59 2.16
C GLN A 15 -14.73 30.26 0.69
N GLY A 16 -14.15 29.10 0.43
CA GLY A 16 -13.85 28.62 -0.92
C GLY A 16 -15.08 28.03 -1.62
N LEU A 17 -14.85 27.44 -2.80
CA LEU A 17 -15.89 26.72 -3.53
C LEU A 17 -16.11 25.32 -2.94
N ALA A 18 -17.35 24.99 -2.67
CA ALA A 18 -17.77 23.63 -2.37
C ALA A 18 -18.19 22.93 -3.67
N TRP A 19 -17.71 21.74 -3.91
CA TRP A 19 -18.05 20.94 -5.10
C TRP A 19 -18.28 19.49 -4.76
N CYS A 20 -19.11 18.82 -5.54
CA CYS A 20 -19.27 17.37 -5.45
C CYS A 20 -19.03 16.72 -6.81
N ASP A 21 -18.57 15.50 -6.78
CA ASP A 21 -18.29 14.68 -7.96
C ASP A 21 -19.31 13.55 -8.04
N LEU A 22 -20.16 13.59 -9.06
CA LEU A 22 -21.12 12.57 -9.42
C LEU A 22 -20.71 11.84 -10.71
N SER A 23 -19.45 11.98 -11.13
CA SER A 23 -18.96 11.39 -12.38
C SER A 23 -18.94 9.85 -12.37
N THR A 24 -18.94 9.22 -11.20
CA THR A 24 -18.98 7.76 -11.03
C THR A 24 -20.39 7.18 -10.93
N GLU A 25 -21.42 8.01 -10.88
CA GLU A 25 -22.81 7.55 -10.79
C GLU A 25 -23.32 7.06 -12.17
N ASN A 26 -23.56 5.76 -12.28
CA ASN A 26 -23.97 5.13 -13.55
C ASN A 26 -25.39 5.43 -13.99
N ASN A 27 -26.27 5.89 -13.09
CA ASN A 27 -27.66 6.24 -13.36
C ASN A 27 -28.03 7.53 -12.63
N LEU A 28 -27.41 8.63 -13.06
CA LEU A 28 -27.64 9.94 -12.43
C LEU A 28 -29.11 10.38 -12.61
N GLN A 29 -29.78 10.59 -11.50
CA GLN A 29 -31.15 11.10 -11.46
C GLN A 29 -31.16 12.59 -11.21
N GLU A 30 -32.10 13.33 -11.79
CA GLU A 30 -32.24 14.78 -11.58
C GLU A 30 -32.36 15.13 -10.10
N HIS A 31 -33.13 14.35 -9.30
CA HIS A 31 -33.30 14.63 -7.88
C HIS A 31 -31.97 14.60 -7.10
N THR A 32 -31.04 13.72 -7.46
CA THR A 32 -29.71 13.66 -6.85
C THR A 32 -28.94 14.95 -7.09
N VAL A 33 -28.99 15.47 -8.31
CA VAL A 33 -28.38 16.76 -8.66
C VAL A 33 -29.03 17.90 -7.86
N GLN A 34 -30.36 17.88 -7.75
CA GLN A 34 -31.13 18.87 -6.96
C GLN A 34 -30.69 18.86 -5.50
N GLU A 35 -30.63 17.68 -4.85
CA GLU A 35 -30.20 17.55 -3.48
C GLU A 35 -28.77 18.05 -3.24
N MET A 36 -27.84 17.71 -4.14
CA MET A 36 -26.46 18.16 -4.04
C MET A 36 -26.34 19.67 -4.20
N PHE A 37 -27.13 20.26 -5.09
CA PHE A 37 -27.15 21.72 -5.30
C PHE A 37 -27.77 22.45 -4.10
N LEU A 38 -28.90 21.97 -3.58
CA LEU A 38 -29.56 22.52 -2.39
C LEU A 38 -28.72 22.30 -1.11
N ALA A 39 -27.88 21.26 -1.08
CA ALA A 39 -26.91 21.06 -0.01
C ALA A 39 -25.80 22.13 0.04
N GLY A 40 -25.76 23.07 -0.91
CA GLY A 40 -24.84 24.20 -0.90
C GLY A 40 -23.60 24.04 -1.80
N ASN A 41 -23.51 22.98 -2.61
CA ASN A 41 -22.41 22.87 -3.55
C ASN A 41 -22.49 23.94 -4.65
N ASP A 42 -21.38 24.56 -4.94
CA ASP A 42 -21.26 25.59 -5.99
C ASP A 42 -21.08 24.97 -7.37
N LEU A 43 -20.42 23.80 -7.43
CA LEU A 43 -20.10 23.08 -8.65
C LEU A 43 -20.45 21.60 -8.48
N ILE A 44 -21.03 21.00 -9.52
CA ILE A 44 -21.30 19.57 -9.57
C ILE A 44 -20.65 19.00 -10.83
N ILE A 45 -19.78 18.00 -10.66
CA ILE A 45 -19.14 17.29 -11.76
C ILE A 45 -20.05 16.14 -12.18
N LEU A 46 -20.39 16.06 -13.46
CA LEU A 46 -21.23 15.03 -14.04
C LEU A 46 -20.43 14.22 -15.06
N SER A 47 -20.73 12.90 -15.18
CA SER A 47 -19.97 12.00 -16.07
C SER A 47 -20.32 12.12 -17.55
N SER A 48 -21.59 12.35 -17.89
CA SER A 48 -22.04 12.20 -19.29
C SER A 48 -23.17 13.10 -19.73
N ASP A 49 -24.25 13.26 -19.00
CA ASP A 49 -25.41 13.99 -19.51
C ASP A 49 -25.64 15.32 -18.80
N LEU A 50 -25.10 16.37 -19.42
CA LEU A 50 -25.29 17.74 -18.95
C LEU A 50 -26.79 18.16 -18.91
N ASN A 51 -27.63 17.54 -19.74
CA ASN A 51 -29.05 17.86 -19.79
C ASN A 51 -29.76 17.46 -18.49
N VAL A 52 -29.34 16.37 -17.84
CA VAL A 52 -29.86 15.99 -16.51
C VAL A 52 -29.59 17.09 -15.50
N GLY A 53 -28.36 17.62 -15.48
CA GLY A 53 -27.98 18.73 -14.58
C GLY A 53 -28.78 20.02 -14.86
N ILE A 54 -28.88 20.40 -16.14
CA ILE A 54 -29.64 21.60 -16.55
C ILE A 54 -31.11 21.41 -16.25
N GLY A 55 -31.68 20.23 -16.51
CA GLY A 55 -33.08 19.92 -16.21
C GLY A 55 -33.38 20.00 -14.73
N ALA A 56 -32.49 19.48 -13.90
CA ALA A 56 -32.59 19.53 -12.43
C ALA A 56 -32.64 20.98 -11.93
N LEU A 57 -31.71 21.83 -12.38
CA LEU A 57 -31.68 23.25 -11.98
C LEU A 57 -32.90 24.02 -12.46
N LYS A 58 -33.38 23.81 -13.71
CA LYS A 58 -34.61 24.41 -14.21
C LYS A 58 -35.82 24.04 -13.37
N LYS A 59 -35.96 22.81 -12.91
CA LYS A 59 -37.04 22.38 -12.04
C LYS A 59 -37.00 23.09 -10.69
N LEU A 60 -35.80 23.22 -10.08
CA LEU A 60 -35.65 23.98 -8.84
C LEU A 60 -36.03 25.47 -8.99
N MET A 61 -35.73 26.06 -10.13
CA MET A 61 -36.17 27.46 -10.42
C MET A 61 -37.68 27.54 -10.56
N LEU A 62 -38.30 26.59 -11.25
CA LEU A 62 -39.74 26.55 -11.46
C LEU A 62 -40.54 26.30 -10.14
N SER A 63 -39.98 25.50 -9.26
CA SER A 63 -40.58 25.26 -7.93
C SER A 63 -40.35 26.40 -6.93
N GLY A 64 -39.45 27.33 -7.23
CA GLY A 64 -39.09 28.45 -6.34
C GLY A 64 -38.06 28.08 -5.26
N ASP A 65 -37.55 26.83 -5.24
CA ASP A 65 -36.52 26.39 -4.31
C ASP A 65 -35.15 27.00 -4.65
N LEU A 66 -34.96 27.47 -5.87
CA LEU A 66 -33.77 28.13 -6.36
C LEU A 66 -34.19 29.47 -7.07
N ASN A 67 -33.56 30.54 -6.70
CA ASN A 67 -33.77 31.85 -7.37
C ASN A 67 -32.52 32.30 -8.13
N GLU A 68 -32.70 33.24 -9.05
CA GLU A 68 -31.66 33.76 -9.93
C GLU A 68 -30.48 34.35 -9.13
N ARG A 69 -30.73 35.06 -8.04
CA ARG A 69 -29.67 35.61 -7.18
C ARG A 69 -28.74 34.54 -6.63
N GLN A 70 -29.28 33.37 -6.22
CA GLN A 70 -28.48 32.29 -5.71
C GLN A 70 -27.60 31.66 -6.81
N ILE A 71 -28.07 31.64 -8.05
CA ILE A 71 -27.26 31.18 -9.20
C ILE A 71 -26.16 32.19 -9.46
N ASP A 72 -26.49 33.50 -9.50
CA ASP A 72 -25.51 34.55 -9.73
C ASP A 72 -24.38 34.59 -8.70
N GLU A 73 -24.73 34.37 -7.43
CA GLU A 73 -23.75 34.32 -6.35
C GLU A 73 -22.75 33.13 -6.55
N ARG A 74 -23.23 31.94 -6.94
CA ARG A 74 -22.38 30.81 -7.25
C ARG A 74 -21.54 31.04 -8.51
N CYS A 75 -22.14 31.55 -9.58
CA CYS A 75 -21.42 31.90 -10.80
C CYS A 75 -20.30 32.91 -10.50
N ARG A 76 -20.56 33.91 -9.68
CA ARG A 76 -19.55 34.92 -9.31
C ARG A 76 -18.39 34.27 -8.56
N ARG A 77 -18.65 33.37 -7.63
CA ARG A 77 -17.60 32.65 -6.89
C ARG A 77 -16.75 31.74 -7.79
N ILE A 78 -17.39 31.06 -8.75
CA ILE A 78 -16.69 30.28 -9.77
C ILE A 78 -15.80 31.15 -10.65
N LEU A 79 -16.32 32.29 -11.11
CA LEU A 79 -15.56 33.26 -11.94
C LEU A 79 -14.38 33.85 -11.14
N GLN A 80 -14.57 34.15 -9.87
CA GLN A 80 -13.49 34.64 -9.00
C GLN A 80 -12.37 33.60 -8.87
N LEU A 81 -12.71 32.30 -8.71
CA LEU A 81 -11.73 31.23 -8.68
C LEU A 81 -10.98 31.10 -10.01
N LYS A 82 -11.70 31.17 -11.14
CA LYS A 82 -11.08 31.18 -12.49
C LYS A 82 -10.07 32.32 -12.64
N LEU A 83 -10.46 33.54 -12.30
CA LEU A 83 -9.57 34.68 -12.32
C LEU A 83 -8.35 34.54 -11.41
N TRP A 84 -8.52 33.88 -10.25
CA TRP A 84 -7.42 33.59 -9.36
C TRP A 84 -6.46 32.55 -9.96
N THR A 85 -6.95 31.51 -10.62
CA THR A 85 -6.13 30.48 -11.28
C THR A 85 -5.42 31.02 -12.54
N GLU A 86 -5.96 32.00 -13.22
CA GLU A 86 -5.32 32.67 -14.37
C GLU A 86 -4.15 33.59 -13.97
N ARG A 87 -4.06 33.99 -12.69
CA ARG A 87 -2.86 34.69 -12.21
C ARG A 87 -1.68 33.72 -12.43
N LYS A 88 -0.71 34.18 -13.26
CA LYS A 88 0.46 33.40 -13.63
C LYS A 88 1.02 32.73 -12.37
N PRO A 89 1.13 31.40 -12.32
CA PRO A 89 1.78 30.76 -11.19
C PRO A 89 3.19 31.36 -11.08
N GLN A 90 3.59 31.72 -9.86
CA GLN A 90 5.01 31.99 -9.64
C GLN A 90 5.76 30.81 -10.23
N ASN A 91 6.77 31.07 -11.06
CA ASN A 91 7.60 30.03 -11.64
C ASN A 91 8.22 29.22 -10.51
N VAL A 92 7.51 28.18 -10.07
CA VAL A 92 8.05 27.22 -9.13
C VAL A 92 9.07 26.42 -9.92
N SER A 93 10.34 26.56 -9.58
CA SER A 93 11.40 25.82 -10.26
C SER A 93 11.08 24.31 -10.19
N SER A 94 11.38 23.57 -11.24
CA SER A 94 11.17 22.11 -11.29
C SER A 94 11.81 21.39 -10.11
N GLY A 95 12.94 21.88 -9.59
CA GLY A 95 13.59 21.34 -8.39
C GLY A 95 12.72 21.46 -7.13
N VAL A 96 12.08 22.62 -6.90
CA VAL A 96 11.19 22.81 -5.72
C VAL A 96 9.97 21.90 -5.80
N LEU A 97 9.41 21.68 -7.00
CA LEU A 97 8.31 20.72 -7.18
C LEU A 97 8.77 19.29 -6.91
N SER A 98 9.95 18.89 -7.40
CA SER A 98 10.53 17.58 -7.15
C SER A 98 10.72 17.32 -5.66
N ASP A 99 11.30 18.26 -4.92
CA ASP A 99 11.50 18.13 -3.46
C ASP A 99 10.18 18.03 -2.68
N ARG A 100 9.16 18.79 -3.11
CA ARG A 100 7.83 18.71 -2.50
C ARG A 100 7.17 17.36 -2.75
N MET A 101 7.29 16.82 -3.96
CA MET A 101 6.75 15.50 -4.31
C MET A 101 7.46 14.39 -3.53
N ILE A 102 8.78 14.45 -3.38
CA ILE A 102 9.52 13.51 -2.54
C ILE A 102 9.03 13.57 -1.09
N LYS A 103 8.91 14.75 -0.51
CA LYS A 103 8.43 14.93 0.87
C LYS A 103 6.98 14.42 1.05
N LEU A 104 6.13 14.63 0.05
CA LEU A 104 4.76 14.11 0.07
C LEU A 104 4.76 12.57 0.05
N GLY A 105 5.51 11.95 -0.85
CA GLY A 105 5.64 10.49 -0.93
C GLY A 105 6.21 9.86 0.35
N LEU A 106 7.15 10.54 1.03
CA LEU A 106 7.65 10.09 2.33
C LEU A 106 6.58 10.13 3.42
N LYS A 107 5.77 11.20 3.43
CA LYS A 107 4.65 11.30 4.38
C LYS A 107 3.56 10.27 4.11
N GLU A 108 3.19 10.07 2.85
CA GLU A 108 2.25 9.03 2.44
C GLU A 108 2.72 7.65 2.89
N ARG A 109 3.99 7.31 2.61
CA ARG A 109 4.61 6.06 3.05
C ARG A 109 4.58 5.90 4.57
N GLN A 110 4.87 6.96 5.32
CA GLN A 110 4.82 6.94 6.78
C GLN A 110 3.39 6.72 7.28
N LEU A 111 2.40 7.48 6.76
CA LEU A 111 0.99 7.34 7.11
C LEU A 111 0.48 5.92 6.85
N PHE A 112 0.81 5.35 5.68
CA PHE A 112 0.44 3.98 5.37
C PHE A 112 1.05 2.98 6.37
N SER A 113 2.33 3.17 6.71
CA SER A 113 3.02 2.33 7.71
C SER A 113 2.35 2.39 9.08
N ASP A 114 1.99 3.60 9.53
CA ASP A 114 1.38 3.81 10.85
C ASP A 114 -0.08 3.31 10.90
N ALA A 115 -0.73 3.28 9.74
CA ALA A 115 -2.10 2.79 9.61
C ALA A 115 -2.22 1.25 9.60
N LEU A 116 -1.12 0.49 9.46
CA LEU A 116 -1.17 -0.97 9.48
C LEU A 116 -1.74 -1.48 10.80
N VAL A 117 -2.74 -2.35 10.75
CA VAL A 117 -3.41 -2.91 11.93
C VAL A 117 -3.30 -4.43 11.95
N LEU A 118 -2.86 -4.99 13.06
CA LEU A 118 -2.84 -6.43 13.27
C LEU A 118 -4.12 -6.84 14.01
N LEU A 119 -5.06 -7.44 13.28
CA LEU A 119 -6.36 -7.84 13.82
C LEU A 119 -6.30 -9.17 14.57
N LYS A 120 -5.35 -10.03 14.24
CA LYS A 120 -5.12 -11.32 14.88
C LYS A 120 -3.65 -11.71 14.73
N ASN A 121 -3.09 -12.34 15.78
CA ASN A 121 -1.76 -12.96 15.72
C ASN A 121 -1.64 -14.08 16.75
N ASP A 122 -1.65 -15.32 16.29
CA ASP A 122 -1.42 -16.51 17.12
C ASP A 122 0.09 -16.74 17.35
N GLY A 123 0.88 -15.67 17.50
CA GLY A 123 2.32 -15.71 17.74
C GLY A 123 3.17 -16.02 16.51
N VAL A 124 2.62 -15.89 15.29
CA VAL A 124 3.36 -16.19 14.06
C VAL A 124 4.08 -14.99 13.48
N LEU A 125 3.60 -13.79 13.74
CA LEU A 125 4.20 -12.57 13.25
C LEU A 125 4.98 -11.82 14.34
N PRO A 126 6.13 -11.22 14.03
CA PRO A 126 6.84 -11.37 12.75
C PRO A 126 7.43 -12.77 12.58
N PHE A 127 7.53 -13.25 11.33
CA PHE A 127 8.19 -14.53 11.05
C PHE A 127 9.62 -14.53 11.57
N ARG A 128 9.98 -15.43 12.48
CA ARG A 128 11.30 -15.47 13.14
C ARG A 128 12.23 -16.52 12.53
N ALA A 129 11.78 -17.75 12.38
CA ALA A 129 12.56 -18.89 11.90
C ALA A 129 12.52 -18.99 10.37
N LEU A 130 13.27 -18.13 9.68
CA LEU A 130 13.24 -18.06 8.21
C LEU A 130 14.04 -19.17 7.52
N ASP A 131 14.87 -19.88 8.26
CA ASP A 131 15.66 -21.02 7.83
C ASP A 131 14.84 -22.31 7.69
N THR A 132 13.73 -22.40 8.42
CA THR A 132 12.86 -23.59 8.46
C THR A 132 11.47 -23.36 7.84
N VAL A 133 11.15 -22.13 7.49
CA VAL A 133 9.85 -21.82 6.91
C VAL A 133 9.85 -21.98 5.40
N ALA A 134 8.97 -22.84 4.89
CA ALA A 134 8.65 -22.96 3.48
C ALA A 134 7.39 -22.15 3.18
N LEU A 135 7.55 -21.03 2.47
CA LEU A 135 6.49 -20.04 2.26
C LEU A 135 5.90 -20.13 0.85
N ALA A 136 4.58 -20.11 0.78
CA ALA A 136 3.87 -19.69 -0.44
C ALA A 136 3.15 -18.37 -0.21
N ILE A 137 3.13 -17.54 -1.23
CA ILE A 137 2.30 -16.32 -1.27
C ILE A 137 1.25 -16.49 -2.34
N VAL A 138 0.00 -16.38 -1.93
CA VAL A 138 -1.16 -16.40 -2.82
C VAL A 138 -1.68 -14.98 -2.92
N LYS A 139 -1.43 -14.31 -4.04
CA LYS A 139 -1.91 -12.97 -4.29
C LYS A 139 -3.25 -13.01 -5.02
N LEU A 140 -4.30 -12.51 -4.36
CA LEU A 140 -5.65 -12.35 -4.91
C LEU A 140 -5.80 -10.91 -5.42
N SER A 141 -5.51 -10.69 -6.70
CA SER A 141 -5.55 -9.36 -7.32
C SER A 141 -5.60 -9.49 -8.83
N ASP A 142 -6.31 -8.59 -9.51
CA ASP A 142 -6.29 -8.51 -10.97
C ASP A 142 -5.03 -7.80 -11.51
N SER A 143 -4.32 -7.06 -10.65
CA SER A 143 -3.07 -6.41 -11.01
C SER A 143 -1.86 -7.31 -10.76
N VAL A 144 -0.99 -7.45 -11.77
CA VAL A 144 0.26 -8.20 -11.65
C VAL A 144 1.34 -7.31 -11.03
N ASN A 145 1.73 -7.60 -9.78
CA ASN A 145 2.89 -6.95 -9.20
C ASN A 145 4.18 -7.76 -9.50
N LYS A 146 4.91 -7.33 -10.52
CA LYS A 146 6.19 -7.96 -10.93
C LYS A 146 7.31 -7.83 -9.88
N HIS A 147 7.14 -6.95 -8.90
CA HIS A 147 8.16 -6.68 -7.88
C HIS A 147 7.95 -7.48 -6.59
N LEU A 148 6.79 -8.11 -6.41
CA LEU A 148 6.43 -8.81 -5.17
C LEU A 148 7.48 -9.87 -4.77
N THR A 149 7.88 -10.73 -5.71
CA THR A 149 8.93 -11.74 -5.46
C THR A 149 10.23 -11.11 -4.98
N GLY A 150 10.63 -9.97 -5.56
CA GLY A 150 11.83 -9.24 -5.13
C GLY A 150 11.68 -8.62 -3.73
N LEU A 151 10.49 -8.14 -3.37
CA LEU A 151 10.23 -7.61 -2.04
C LEU A 151 10.34 -8.69 -0.96
N ILE A 152 9.74 -9.85 -1.22
CA ILE A 152 9.78 -10.99 -0.30
C ILE A 152 11.20 -11.54 -0.19
N GLY A 153 11.88 -11.70 -1.34
CA GLY A 153 13.26 -12.20 -1.43
C GLY A 153 14.28 -11.37 -0.65
N ARG A 154 13.91 -10.16 -0.20
CA ARG A 154 14.72 -9.38 0.75
C ARG A 154 14.82 -10.03 2.13
N TYR A 155 13.88 -10.90 2.49
CA TYR A 155 13.77 -11.52 3.81
C TYR A 155 13.85 -13.04 3.75
N ALA A 156 13.10 -13.69 2.84
CA ALA A 156 13.04 -15.12 2.73
C ALA A 156 12.69 -15.55 1.29
N PRO A 157 13.12 -16.76 0.87
CA PRO A 157 12.60 -17.36 -0.35
C PRO A 157 11.13 -17.69 -0.18
N ALA A 158 10.31 -17.44 -1.22
CA ALA A 158 8.93 -17.85 -1.26
C ALA A 158 8.48 -18.01 -2.72
N ASP A 159 7.60 -18.97 -2.96
CA ASP A 159 6.92 -19.11 -4.24
C ASP A 159 5.69 -18.20 -4.27
N VAL A 160 5.46 -17.54 -5.40
CA VAL A 160 4.37 -16.57 -5.56
C VAL A 160 3.38 -17.07 -6.60
N TYR A 161 2.13 -17.23 -6.17
CA TYR A 161 0.99 -17.61 -7.00
C TYR A 161 0.06 -16.41 -7.16
N GLN A 162 -0.13 -15.99 -8.40
CA GLN A 162 -1.06 -14.90 -8.74
C GLN A 162 -2.39 -15.49 -9.15
N LEU A 163 -3.45 -15.17 -8.42
CA LEU A 163 -4.82 -15.58 -8.72
C LEU A 163 -5.64 -14.33 -9.07
N ASN A 164 -6.11 -14.23 -10.29
CA ASN A 164 -6.99 -13.15 -10.73
C ASN A 164 -8.44 -13.65 -10.92
N ASN A 165 -9.41 -12.75 -10.96
CA ASN A 165 -10.82 -13.11 -11.03
C ASN A 165 -11.20 -13.92 -12.29
N LEU A 166 -10.44 -13.85 -13.38
CA LEU A 166 -10.73 -14.53 -14.66
C LEU A 166 -10.22 -15.98 -14.70
N SER A 167 -9.16 -16.30 -13.96
CA SER A 167 -8.51 -17.62 -14.02
C SER A 167 -8.48 -18.34 -12.68
N LEU A 168 -9.21 -17.85 -11.72
CA LEU A 168 -9.08 -18.15 -10.31
C LEU A 168 -9.13 -19.64 -9.99
N GLU A 169 -10.10 -20.40 -10.49
CA GLU A 169 -10.23 -21.83 -10.16
C GLU A 169 -9.12 -22.66 -10.81
N ARG A 170 -8.79 -22.41 -12.06
CA ARG A 170 -7.72 -23.14 -12.77
C ARG A 170 -6.35 -22.90 -12.11
N ASP A 171 -6.05 -21.66 -11.76
CA ASP A 171 -4.77 -21.30 -11.17
C ASP A 171 -4.72 -21.71 -9.71
N PHE A 172 -5.86 -21.74 -9.03
CA PHE A 172 -5.98 -22.31 -7.69
C PHE A 172 -5.70 -23.82 -7.67
N GLN A 173 -6.19 -24.58 -8.64
CA GLN A 173 -5.90 -26.02 -8.74
C GLN A 173 -4.40 -26.30 -8.89
N LYS A 174 -3.67 -25.46 -9.62
CA LYS A 174 -2.21 -25.58 -9.72
C LYS A 174 -1.52 -25.33 -8.39
N PHE A 175 -1.94 -24.30 -7.67
CA PHE A 175 -1.45 -24.01 -6.33
C PHE A 175 -1.77 -25.17 -5.37
N GLU A 176 -3.02 -25.66 -5.38
CA GLU A 176 -3.47 -26.74 -4.47
C GLU A 176 -2.69 -28.04 -4.66
N ALA A 177 -2.28 -28.36 -5.90
CA ALA A 177 -1.43 -29.54 -6.19
C ALA A 177 -0.02 -29.43 -5.56
N GLU A 178 0.45 -28.25 -5.24
CA GLU A 178 1.77 -28.00 -4.66
C GLU A 178 1.73 -27.54 -3.20
N ALA A 179 0.53 -27.27 -2.66
CA ALA A 179 0.33 -26.62 -1.38
C ALA A 179 0.98 -27.36 -0.19
N GLU A 180 1.04 -28.69 -0.23
CA GLU A 180 1.67 -29.53 0.80
C GLU A 180 3.20 -29.29 0.95
N ARG A 181 3.84 -28.64 -0.03
CA ARG A 181 5.26 -28.29 0.04
C ARG A 181 5.54 -27.14 1.02
N TYR A 182 4.49 -26.39 1.41
CA TYR A 182 4.61 -25.19 2.22
C TYR A 182 4.09 -25.43 3.63
N ASN A 183 4.84 -24.97 4.61
CA ASN A 183 4.42 -25.05 6.00
C ASN A 183 3.71 -23.78 6.50
N HIS A 184 3.71 -22.70 5.68
CA HIS A 184 2.92 -21.51 5.92
C HIS A 184 2.54 -20.80 4.62
N ILE A 185 1.28 -20.41 4.50
CA ILE A 185 0.76 -19.71 3.33
C ILE A 185 0.38 -18.29 3.73
N ILE A 186 0.81 -17.31 2.94
CA ILE A 186 0.43 -15.91 3.08
C ILE A 186 -0.51 -15.56 1.95
N ILE A 187 -1.73 -15.19 2.27
CA ILE A 187 -2.69 -14.66 1.29
C ILE A 187 -2.62 -13.14 1.32
N ILE A 188 -2.41 -12.51 0.17
CA ILE A 188 -2.47 -11.04 0.00
C ILE A 188 -3.69 -10.73 -0.86
N GLY A 189 -4.73 -10.17 -0.25
CA GLY A 189 -5.95 -9.75 -0.92
C GLY A 189 -5.93 -8.26 -1.26
N GLU A 190 -6.16 -7.94 -2.53
CA GLU A 190 -6.27 -6.59 -3.06
C GLU A 190 -7.56 -6.46 -3.87
N PRO A 191 -8.59 -5.83 -3.30
CA PRO A 191 -9.84 -5.63 -4.01
C PRO A 191 -9.69 -4.61 -5.13
N THR A 192 -10.34 -4.86 -6.26
CA THR A 192 -10.35 -3.93 -7.41
C THR A 192 -11.46 -2.89 -7.33
N ASP A 193 -12.51 -3.12 -6.50
CA ASP A 193 -13.72 -2.30 -6.39
C ASP A 193 -14.11 -2.16 -4.91
N ALA A 194 -13.44 -1.26 -4.20
CA ALA A 194 -13.34 -1.29 -2.74
C ALA A 194 -14.59 -0.85 -1.94
N ASP A 195 -15.51 -0.03 -2.50
CA ASP A 195 -16.32 0.83 -1.62
C ASP A 195 -17.82 0.50 -1.52
N LEU A 196 -18.37 -0.37 -2.30
CA LEU A 196 -19.81 -0.62 -2.25
C LEU A 196 -20.16 -1.86 -1.42
N GLU A 197 -20.97 -1.65 -0.38
CA GLU A 197 -21.54 -2.74 0.43
C GLU A 197 -22.23 -3.80 -0.43
N LYS A 198 -22.90 -3.39 -1.52
CA LYS A 198 -23.49 -4.27 -2.53
C LYS A 198 -22.46 -5.17 -3.24
N ARG A 199 -21.19 -4.79 -3.28
CA ARG A 199 -20.07 -5.55 -3.86
C ARG A 199 -19.19 -6.18 -2.80
N ARG A 200 -19.69 -6.38 -1.58
CA ARG A 200 -19.00 -7.03 -0.47
C ARG A 200 -17.64 -6.37 -0.15
N PHE A 201 -17.55 -5.05 -0.35
CA PHE A 201 -16.32 -4.27 -0.15
C PHE A 201 -15.12 -4.80 -0.95
N GLY A 202 -15.37 -5.30 -2.17
CA GLY A 202 -14.36 -5.79 -3.09
C GLY A 202 -13.92 -7.24 -2.89
N LEU A 203 -14.46 -7.96 -1.91
CA LEU A 203 -14.20 -9.39 -1.74
C LEU A 203 -15.26 -10.21 -2.50
N SER A 204 -14.90 -10.75 -3.68
CA SER A 204 -15.77 -11.63 -4.42
C SER A 204 -16.05 -12.94 -3.67
N GLU A 205 -17.18 -13.60 -3.96
CA GLU A 205 -17.51 -14.90 -3.35
C GLU A 205 -16.45 -15.96 -3.65
N HIS A 206 -15.90 -15.90 -4.85
CA HIS A 206 -14.88 -16.82 -5.28
C HIS A 206 -13.54 -16.58 -4.53
N ALA A 207 -13.09 -15.34 -4.41
CA ALA A 207 -11.91 -15.02 -3.61
C ALA A 207 -12.11 -15.39 -2.13
N GLN A 208 -13.30 -15.16 -1.56
CA GLN A 208 -13.65 -15.64 -0.22
C GLN A 208 -13.53 -17.16 -0.12
N SER A 209 -14.10 -17.91 -1.06
CA SER A 209 -14.04 -19.38 -1.06
C SER A 209 -12.60 -19.88 -1.05
N ILE A 210 -11.70 -19.25 -1.81
CA ILE A 210 -10.27 -19.58 -1.81
C ILE A 210 -9.62 -19.31 -0.46
N ILE A 211 -9.86 -18.15 0.12
CA ILE A 211 -9.33 -17.83 1.47
C ILE A 211 -9.80 -18.90 2.46
N ASP A 212 -11.08 -19.23 2.44
CA ASP A 212 -11.68 -20.19 3.36
C ASP A 212 -11.13 -21.62 3.15
N ARG A 213 -10.93 -22.06 1.91
CA ARG A 213 -10.34 -23.38 1.57
C ARG A 213 -8.88 -23.46 2.05
N ILE A 214 -8.05 -22.47 1.76
CA ILE A 214 -6.65 -22.46 2.18
C ILE A 214 -6.56 -22.44 3.71
N ALA A 215 -7.31 -21.58 4.39
CA ALA A 215 -7.29 -21.47 5.84
C ALA A 215 -7.87 -22.71 6.55
N ALA A 216 -8.70 -23.50 5.88
CA ALA A 216 -9.23 -24.75 6.42
C ALA A 216 -8.15 -25.84 6.51
N SER A 217 -7.21 -25.87 5.57
CA SER A 217 -6.25 -26.97 5.38
C SER A 217 -4.81 -26.60 5.78
N HIS A 218 -4.44 -25.31 5.75
CA HIS A 218 -3.07 -24.88 5.93
C HIS A 218 -2.92 -23.80 7.01
N ARG A 219 -1.72 -23.67 7.57
CA ARG A 219 -1.35 -22.52 8.42
C ARG A 219 -1.28 -21.27 7.56
N THR A 220 -2.20 -20.33 7.79
CA THR A 220 -2.42 -19.22 6.88
C THR A 220 -2.38 -17.88 7.61
N THR A 221 -1.69 -16.91 7.01
CA THR A 221 -1.76 -15.49 7.35
C THR A 221 -2.49 -14.75 6.22
N LEU A 222 -3.46 -13.91 6.57
CA LEU A 222 -4.16 -13.05 5.63
C LEU A 222 -3.64 -11.62 5.75
N VAL A 223 -3.17 -11.06 4.66
CA VAL A 223 -2.94 -9.62 4.46
C VAL A 223 -4.10 -9.09 3.63
N TRP A 224 -4.80 -8.09 4.13
CA TRP A 224 -5.93 -7.50 3.43
C TRP A 224 -5.67 -6.02 3.15
N ASN A 225 -5.37 -5.68 1.89
CA ASN A 225 -5.15 -4.32 1.42
C ASN A 225 -6.46 -3.75 0.84
N GLY A 226 -7.45 -3.55 1.70
CA GLY A 226 -8.77 -3.08 1.31
C GLY A 226 -9.64 -2.73 2.50
N ASN A 227 -10.91 -2.42 2.25
CA ASN A 227 -11.85 -2.06 3.30
C ASN A 227 -12.00 -3.20 4.33
N ALA A 228 -11.79 -2.88 5.60
CA ALA A 228 -11.85 -3.84 6.70
C ALA A 228 -13.20 -4.57 6.79
N LYS A 229 -14.31 -3.94 6.37
CA LYS A 229 -15.64 -4.55 6.39
C LYS A 229 -15.75 -5.78 5.46
N ALA A 230 -14.88 -5.94 4.46
CA ALA A 230 -14.83 -7.13 3.63
C ALA A 230 -14.58 -8.40 4.46
N LEU A 231 -13.82 -8.29 5.56
CA LEU A 231 -13.51 -9.40 6.45
C LEU A 231 -14.74 -10.00 7.16
N ARG A 232 -15.88 -9.30 7.17
CA ARG A 232 -17.17 -9.87 7.62
C ARG A 232 -17.56 -11.11 6.83
N ASN A 233 -17.15 -11.18 5.57
CA ASN A 233 -17.49 -12.26 4.66
C ASN A 233 -16.55 -13.47 4.78
N VAL A 234 -15.36 -13.32 5.36
CA VAL A 234 -14.41 -14.43 5.57
C VAL A 234 -14.90 -15.29 6.73
N GLN A 235 -15.25 -16.55 6.46
CA GLN A 235 -15.84 -17.45 7.45
C GLN A 235 -14.79 -18.11 8.35
N THR A 236 -13.59 -18.32 7.83
CA THR A 236 -12.50 -19.04 8.51
C THR A 236 -11.55 -18.15 9.29
N THR A 237 -11.93 -16.92 9.65
CA THR A 237 -11.09 -15.98 10.40
C THR A 237 -10.48 -16.57 11.67
N GLN A 238 -11.20 -17.48 12.32
CA GLN A 238 -10.73 -18.21 13.53
C GLN A 238 -9.55 -19.13 13.23
N ARG A 239 -9.46 -19.72 12.04
CA ARG A 239 -8.40 -20.63 11.61
C ARG A 239 -7.15 -19.92 11.11
N LEU A 240 -7.28 -18.68 10.63
CA LEU A 240 -6.15 -17.85 10.25
C LEU A 240 -5.21 -17.65 11.44
N LYS A 241 -3.91 -17.74 11.22
CA LYS A 241 -2.88 -17.56 12.25
C LYS A 241 -2.56 -16.11 12.52
N ALA A 242 -2.70 -15.27 11.51
CA ALA A 242 -2.63 -13.83 11.65
C ALA A 242 -3.49 -13.15 10.59
N ILE A 243 -3.95 -11.92 10.89
CA ILE A 243 -4.68 -11.06 9.96
C ILE A 243 -4.07 -9.66 10.06
N LEU A 244 -3.40 -9.23 9.00
CA LEU A 244 -2.81 -7.90 8.85
C LEU A 244 -3.68 -7.07 7.90
N LEU A 245 -4.15 -5.92 8.35
CA LEU A 245 -4.96 -4.99 7.58
C LEU A 245 -4.09 -3.83 7.07
N GLY A 246 -4.04 -3.65 5.75
CA GLY A 246 -3.35 -2.55 5.08
C GLY A 246 -4.29 -1.44 4.60
N HIS A 247 -5.62 -1.57 4.82
CA HIS A 247 -6.69 -0.61 4.51
C HIS A 247 -6.93 -0.34 3.03
N GLU A 248 -5.90 -0.15 2.23
CA GLU A 248 -6.05 0.19 0.80
C GLU A 248 -4.90 -0.35 -0.05
N VAL A 249 -5.11 -0.39 -1.36
CA VAL A 249 -4.06 -0.67 -2.34
C VAL A 249 -3.35 0.64 -2.67
N SER A 250 -2.06 0.68 -2.46
CA SER A 250 -1.21 1.83 -2.76
C SER A 250 0.14 1.39 -3.34
N THR A 251 0.94 2.34 -3.79
CA THR A 251 2.33 2.07 -4.21
C THR A 251 3.20 1.49 -3.09
N TRP A 252 2.77 1.63 -1.83
CA TRP A 252 3.50 1.22 -0.64
C TRP A 252 2.96 -0.07 0.00
N SER A 253 1.74 -0.51 -0.38
CA SER A 253 1.04 -1.59 0.32
C SER A 253 1.85 -2.88 0.38
N ASP A 254 2.33 -3.38 -0.76
CA ASP A 254 3.11 -4.62 -0.79
C ASP A 254 4.43 -4.49 -0.02
N ASP A 255 5.18 -3.39 -0.23
CA ASP A 255 6.47 -3.21 0.44
C ASP A 255 6.31 -3.14 1.96
N LEU A 256 5.37 -2.36 2.47
CA LEU A 256 5.22 -2.13 3.91
C LEU A 256 4.57 -3.31 4.63
N THR A 257 3.59 -3.98 4.00
CA THR A 257 3.00 -5.19 4.59
C THR A 257 4.00 -6.35 4.62
N ILE A 258 4.80 -6.54 3.56
CA ILE A 258 5.90 -7.53 3.58
C ILE A 258 6.90 -7.22 4.69
N GLN A 259 7.32 -5.96 4.84
CA GLN A 259 8.22 -5.60 5.93
C GLN A 259 7.61 -5.89 7.32
N ALA A 260 6.32 -5.63 7.50
CA ALA A 260 5.62 -5.94 8.75
C ALA A 260 5.57 -7.45 9.03
N LEU A 261 5.28 -8.28 8.02
CA LEU A 261 5.28 -9.75 8.15
C LEU A 261 6.63 -10.29 8.62
N PHE A 262 7.72 -9.72 8.11
CA PHE A 262 9.08 -10.20 8.39
C PHE A 262 9.80 -9.42 9.50
N GLY A 263 9.13 -8.50 10.20
CA GLY A 263 9.72 -7.74 11.30
C GLY A 263 10.70 -6.64 10.89
N GLY A 264 10.68 -6.22 9.65
CA GLY A 264 11.37 -5.01 9.20
C GLY A 264 10.68 -3.73 9.71
N ARG A 265 9.39 -3.83 10.04
CA ARG A 265 8.60 -2.77 10.65
C ARG A 265 7.76 -3.30 11.80
N GLU A 266 7.58 -2.47 12.82
CA GLU A 266 6.60 -2.71 13.87
C GLU A 266 5.18 -2.39 13.36
N VAL A 267 4.18 -3.07 13.89
CA VAL A 267 2.76 -2.76 13.68
C VAL A 267 2.21 -2.28 15.02
N LYS A 268 1.61 -1.08 15.03
CA LYS A 268 1.08 -0.41 16.23
C LYS A 268 -0.31 0.20 16.01
N GLY A 269 -0.81 0.14 14.77
CA GLY A 269 -2.10 0.76 14.43
C GLY A 269 -3.26 0.12 15.17
N GLU A 270 -4.28 0.93 15.40
CA GLU A 270 -5.52 0.55 16.07
C GLU A 270 -6.69 0.67 15.13
N LEU A 271 -7.62 -0.27 15.22
CA LEU A 271 -8.83 -0.22 14.44
C LEU A 271 -9.79 0.82 15.03
N GLN A 272 -10.00 1.92 14.32
CA GLN A 272 -10.85 3.03 14.77
C GLN A 272 -12.36 2.72 14.73
N ARG A 273 -12.78 1.74 13.94
CA ARG A 273 -14.20 1.38 13.77
C ARG A 273 -14.36 -0.13 13.81
N LYS A 274 -15.36 -0.58 14.56
CA LYS A 274 -15.74 -1.99 14.65
C LYS A 274 -16.06 -2.57 13.25
N ILE A 275 -15.49 -3.73 12.97
CA ILE A 275 -15.80 -4.50 11.75
C ILE A 275 -17.08 -5.30 11.98
N ASP A 276 -17.06 -6.22 12.95
CA ASP A 276 -18.20 -6.99 13.46
C ASP A 276 -17.89 -7.53 14.87
N ASP A 277 -18.73 -8.42 15.40
CA ASP A 277 -18.58 -8.94 16.77
C ASP A 277 -17.37 -9.86 16.95
N ARG A 278 -16.84 -10.47 15.88
CA ARG A 278 -15.62 -11.29 15.91
C ARG A 278 -14.36 -10.45 16.18
N PHE A 279 -14.44 -9.15 15.88
CA PHE A 279 -13.37 -8.17 16.06
C PHE A 279 -13.74 -7.09 17.09
N ARG A 280 -14.63 -7.44 18.07
CA ARG A 280 -15.24 -6.46 18.98
C ARG A 280 -14.31 -5.97 20.09
N ASP A 281 -13.59 -6.89 20.70
CA ASP A 281 -12.79 -6.68 21.91
C ASP A 281 -11.31 -6.92 21.68
N MET A 282 -10.82 -6.59 20.46
CA MET A 282 -9.42 -6.83 20.14
C MET A 282 -8.56 -5.83 20.90
N ALA A 283 -7.79 -6.33 21.84
CA ALA A 283 -6.67 -5.59 22.38
C ALA A 283 -5.76 -5.20 21.22
N VAL A 284 -5.13 -4.03 21.31
CA VAL A 284 -4.15 -3.60 20.32
C VAL A 284 -3.04 -4.62 20.27
N ILE A 285 -2.93 -5.31 19.14
CA ILE A 285 -1.86 -6.29 18.93
C ILE A 285 -0.71 -5.55 18.26
N THR A 286 0.42 -5.52 18.94
CA THR A 286 1.62 -4.89 18.41
C THR A 286 2.66 -5.94 18.03
N THR A 287 3.54 -5.59 17.10
CA THR A 287 4.74 -6.38 16.80
C THR A 287 5.98 -5.53 16.96
N GLU A 288 7.08 -6.17 17.33
CA GLU A 288 8.37 -5.51 17.43
C GLU A 288 9.10 -5.55 16.09
N LYS A 289 9.95 -4.55 15.87
CA LYS A 289 10.92 -4.59 14.79
C LYS A 289 12.05 -5.54 15.19
N THR A 290 12.24 -6.59 14.41
CA THR A 290 13.26 -7.65 14.67
C THR A 290 14.33 -7.71 13.58
N ARG A 291 14.16 -7.01 12.46
CA ARG A 291 15.08 -6.96 11.32
C ARG A 291 15.24 -5.55 10.81
N LEU A 292 16.24 -5.34 9.95
CA LEU A 292 16.40 -4.07 9.24
C LEU A 292 15.19 -3.83 8.33
N ALA A 293 14.70 -2.61 8.33
CA ALA A 293 13.70 -2.17 7.35
C ALA A 293 14.36 -1.92 6.00
N TYR A 294 13.58 -1.93 4.93
CA TYR A 294 13.95 -1.34 3.65
C TYR A 294 13.26 0.02 3.51
N GLY A 295 14.03 1.04 3.20
CA GLY A 295 13.56 2.42 3.14
C GLY A 295 14.02 3.17 1.91
N LEU A 296 13.51 4.37 1.76
CA LEU A 296 14.00 5.31 0.76
C LEU A 296 15.22 6.05 1.35
N PRO A 297 16.22 6.42 0.54
CA PRO A 297 17.39 7.15 1.02
C PRO A 297 17.03 8.41 1.79
N GLU A 298 16.02 9.12 1.33
CA GLU A 298 15.55 10.36 1.94
C GLU A 298 14.95 10.16 3.34
N GLU A 299 14.46 8.96 3.68
CA GLU A 299 13.98 8.63 5.04
C GLU A 299 15.10 8.70 6.10
N VAL A 300 16.35 8.57 5.67
CA VAL A 300 17.54 8.62 6.51
C VAL A 300 18.46 9.82 6.18
N GLY A 301 17.89 10.83 5.49
CA GLY A 301 18.60 12.08 5.17
C GLY A 301 19.69 11.93 4.12
N ILE A 302 19.55 10.96 3.19
CA ILE A 302 20.48 10.76 2.06
C ILE A 302 19.78 11.18 0.78
N ASP A 303 20.43 11.98 -0.05
CA ASP A 303 19.95 12.25 -1.41
C ASP A 303 20.18 10.99 -2.29
N ARG A 304 19.12 10.51 -2.95
CA ARG A 304 19.22 9.37 -3.87
C ARG A 304 20.24 9.57 -4.99
N ASN A 305 20.52 10.83 -5.37
CA ASN A 305 21.52 11.12 -6.37
C ASN A 305 22.95 10.84 -5.87
N ASP A 306 23.19 10.92 -4.57
CA ASP A 306 24.49 10.53 -4.00
C ASP A 306 24.73 9.02 -4.11
N LEU A 307 23.67 8.20 -3.98
CA LEU A 307 23.80 6.76 -4.19
C LEU A 307 24.17 6.38 -5.63
N LYS A 308 23.77 7.20 -6.62
CA LYS A 308 24.19 7.00 -8.03
C LYS A 308 25.70 7.11 -8.22
N LYS A 309 26.40 7.82 -7.34
CA LYS A 309 27.86 7.87 -7.37
C LYS A 309 28.48 6.52 -7.04
N ILE A 310 27.85 5.76 -6.14
CA ILE A 310 28.25 4.39 -5.79
C ILE A 310 28.06 3.46 -6.99
N ASP A 311 26.94 3.58 -7.72
CA ASP A 311 26.72 2.84 -8.96
C ASP A 311 27.84 3.09 -9.98
N SER A 312 28.26 4.36 -10.11
CA SER A 312 29.34 4.74 -11.03
C SER A 312 30.68 4.16 -10.60
N ILE A 313 31.01 4.14 -9.32
CA ILE A 313 32.24 3.56 -8.78
C ILE A 313 32.27 2.05 -9.02
N ALA A 314 31.14 1.36 -8.72
CA ALA A 314 31.03 -0.08 -8.91
C ALA A 314 31.21 -0.47 -10.39
N LYS A 315 30.61 0.29 -11.31
CA LYS A 315 30.76 0.05 -12.77
C LYS A 315 32.17 0.32 -13.24
N LYS A 316 32.78 1.42 -12.79
CA LYS A 316 34.16 1.75 -13.16
C LYS A 316 35.16 0.65 -12.75
N GLY A 317 35.03 0.07 -11.55
CA GLY A 317 35.87 -1.04 -11.12
C GLY A 317 35.76 -2.27 -12.02
N MET A 318 34.57 -2.56 -12.54
CA MET A 318 34.37 -3.64 -13.51
C MET A 318 34.97 -3.30 -14.89
N GLU A 319 34.82 -2.06 -15.36
CA GLU A 319 35.39 -1.56 -16.61
C GLU A 319 36.93 -1.60 -16.59
N GLU A 320 37.51 -1.28 -15.43
CA GLU A 320 38.98 -1.36 -15.21
C GLU A 320 39.49 -2.78 -14.92
N MET A 321 38.61 -3.79 -15.02
CA MET A 321 38.96 -5.20 -14.78
C MET A 321 39.49 -5.46 -13.35
N ALA A 322 39.12 -4.62 -12.37
CA ALA A 322 39.53 -4.81 -10.98
C ALA A 322 38.78 -6.00 -10.32
N TYR A 323 37.52 -6.21 -10.73
CA TYR A 323 36.68 -7.35 -10.33
C TYR A 323 35.59 -7.59 -11.38
N PRO A 324 35.11 -8.84 -11.54
CA PRO A 324 34.08 -9.16 -12.54
C PRO A 324 32.67 -8.73 -12.12
N GLY A 325 32.44 -8.58 -10.83
CA GLY A 325 31.18 -8.14 -10.25
C GLY A 325 31.27 -7.96 -8.75
N CYS A 326 30.25 -7.32 -8.17
CA CYS A 326 30.16 -7.09 -6.73
C CYS A 326 28.70 -6.90 -6.31
N GLN A 327 28.47 -6.92 -5.00
CA GLN A 327 27.22 -6.50 -4.39
C GLN A 327 27.52 -5.35 -3.42
N VAL A 328 26.78 -4.26 -3.54
CA VAL A 328 26.87 -3.14 -2.61
C VAL A 328 25.60 -3.10 -1.77
N TRP A 329 25.80 -3.23 -0.47
CA TRP A 329 24.72 -3.15 0.51
C TRP A 329 25.01 -2.01 1.48
N PHE A 330 24.02 -1.11 1.64
CA PHE A 330 24.18 0.06 2.48
C PHE A 330 22.94 0.30 3.33
N ALA A 331 23.14 0.45 4.64
CA ALA A 331 22.09 0.76 5.59
C ALA A 331 22.49 1.93 6.50
N LYS A 332 21.51 2.72 6.89
CA LYS A 332 21.63 3.80 7.85
C LYS A 332 20.39 3.87 8.74
N ASP A 333 20.56 4.16 10.02
CA ASP A 333 19.47 4.30 11.00
C ASP A 333 18.50 3.12 11.01
N GLY A 334 19.03 1.89 10.87
CA GLY A 334 18.25 0.66 10.84
C GLY A 334 17.43 0.42 9.59
N LYS A 335 17.72 1.13 8.49
CA LYS A 335 17.06 0.98 7.18
C LYS A 335 18.08 0.69 6.09
N VAL A 336 17.83 -0.34 5.30
CA VAL A 336 18.57 -0.64 4.08
C VAL A 336 18.06 0.29 2.99
N VAL A 337 18.93 1.11 2.44
CA VAL A 337 18.59 2.09 1.39
C VAL A 337 19.23 1.76 0.05
N MET A 338 20.13 0.78 0.04
CA MET A 338 20.75 0.25 -1.18
C MET A 338 21.08 -1.23 -0.99
N ASN A 339 20.77 -2.04 -1.97
CA ASN A 339 21.15 -3.45 -2.07
C ASN A 339 21.20 -3.83 -3.56
N ASN A 340 22.29 -3.49 -4.21
CA ASN A 340 22.43 -3.60 -5.65
C ASN A 340 23.52 -4.60 -6.02
N PRO A 341 23.22 -5.61 -6.85
CA PRO A 341 24.20 -6.48 -7.46
C PRO A 341 24.72 -5.85 -8.75
N TYR A 342 25.98 -6.07 -9.08
CA TYR A 342 26.63 -5.57 -10.29
C TYR A 342 27.47 -6.66 -10.94
N GLY A 343 27.43 -6.74 -12.27
CA GLY A 343 28.28 -7.60 -13.08
C GLY A 343 28.01 -9.09 -12.89
N TYR A 344 29.10 -9.87 -12.91
CA TYR A 344 29.06 -11.32 -12.98
C TYR A 344 29.99 -11.95 -11.94
N HIS A 345 29.85 -13.26 -11.68
CA HIS A 345 30.73 -13.99 -10.78
C HIS A 345 32.15 -14.14 -11.35
N THR A 346 32.26 -14.17 -12.66
CA THR A 346 33.55 -14.34 -13.40
C THR A 346 33.55 -13.43 -14.59
N TYR A 347 34.75 -13.19 -15.16
CA TYR A 347 34.92 -12.42 -16.40
C TYR A 347 34.34 -13.09 -17.65
N GLN A 348 34.03 -14.40 -17.60
CA GLN A 348 33.32 -15.11 -18.66
C GLN A 348 31.84 -14.76 -18.74
N ALA A 349 31.31 -14.01 -17.75
CA ALA A 349 29.96 -13.51 -17.71
C ALA A 349 28.84 -14.58 -17.78
N GLU A 350 29.11 -15.80 -17.31
CA GLU A 350 28.17 -16.93 -17.37
C GLU A 350 27.04 -16.79 -16.34
N ARG A 351 27.34 -16.25 -15.15
CA ARG A 351 26.40 -16.07 -14.05
C ARG A 351 26.45 -14.65 -13.51
N SER A 352 25.31 -13.93 -13.59
CA SER A 352 25.19 -12.60 -13.01
C SER A 352 25.16 -12.64 -11.48
N VAL A 353 25.72 -11.63 -10.83
CA VAL A 353 25.63 -11.42 -9.39
C VAL A 353 24.16 -11.13 -8.99
N ARG A 354 23.72 -11.73 -7.90
CA ARG A 354 22.35 -11.58 -7.34
C ARG A 354 22.40 -11.17 -5.89
N ASN A 355 21.34 -10.52 -5.41
CA ASN A 355 21.20 -10.14 -3.99
C ASN A 355 21.16 -11.34 -3.01
N THR A 356 20.96 -12.54 -3.54
CA THR A 356 20.91 -13.79 -2.76
C THR A 356 22.22 -14.55 -2.78
N ASP A 357 23.25 -14.02 -3.43
CA ASP A 357 24.54 -14.70 -3.50
C ASP A 357 25.26 -14.63 -2.15
N LEU A 358 25.93 -15.75 -1.80
CA LEU A 358 26.70 -15.87 -0.58
C LEU A 358 28.16 -15.50 -0.87
N TYR A 359 28.76 -14.74 0.02
CA TYR A 359 30.15 -14.31 -0.06
C TYR A 359 30.96 -14.87 1.10
N ASP A 360 32.20 -15.25 0.84
CA ASP A 360 33.17 -15.49 1.88
C ASP A 360 33.48 -14.16 2.59
N LEU A 361 33.24 -14.11 3.89
CA LEU A 361 33.44 -12.90 4.70
C LEU A 361 34.90 -12.60 4.97
N ALA A 362 35.80 -13.53 4.68
CA ALA A 362 37.22 -13.39 4.92
C ALA A 362 37.51 -12.81 6.34
N SER A 363 38.28 -11.73 6.45
CA SER A 363 38.62 -11.14 7.75
C SER A 363 37.44 -10.48 8.49
N ILE A 364 36.32 -10.23 7.84
CA ILE A 364 35.08 -9.77 8.54
C ILE A 364 34.63 -10.84 9.55
N THR A 365 34.95 -12.11 9.33
CA THR A 365 34.70 -13.20 10.27
C THR A 365 35.30 -12.93 11.66
N LYS A 366 36.39 -12.17 11.78
CA LYS A 366 36.96 -11.78 13.06
C LYS A 366 36.01 -10.93 13.88
N ILE A 367 35.26 -10.05 13.21
CA ILE A 367 34.25 -9.17 13.83
C ILE A 367 32.96 -9.96 14.07
N ALA A 368 32.44 -10.60 13.03
CA ALA A 368 31.16 -11.31 13.07
C ALA A 368 31.17 -12.56 13.98
N GLY A 369 32.30 -13.23 14.09
CA GLY A 369 32.47 -14.42 14.94
C GLY A 369 33.10 -14.07 16.29
N SER A 370 34.39 -13.69 16.29
CA SER A 370 35.14 -13.58 17.54
C SER A 370 34.66 -12.43 18.43
N VAL A 371 34.45 -11.23 17.86
CA VAL A 371 34.01 -10.06 18.65
C VAL A 371 32.58 -10.27 19.13
N ALA A 372 31.66 -10.75 18.26
CA ALA A 372 30.27 -11.03 18.67
C ALA A 372 30.21 -12.13 19.76
N GLY A 373 31.06 -13.15 19.68
CA GLY A 373 31.21 -14.18 20.73
C GLY A 373 31.67 -13.59 22.05
N LEU A 374 32.69 -12.70 22.03
CA LEU A 374 33.15 -12.00 23.22
C LEU A 374 32.07 -11.08 23.83
N MET A 375 31.35 -10.33 23.01
CA MET A 375 30.22 -9.51 23.46
C MET A 375 29.19 -10.37 24.21
N ARG A 376 28.84 -11.52 23.65
CA ARG A 376 27.88 -12.43 24.30
C ARG A 376 28.39 -12.97 25.64
N LEU A 377 29.68 -13.26 25.74
CA LEU A 377 30.29 -13.72 27.00
C LEU A 377 30.35 -12.63 28.07
N THR A 378 30.35 -11.35 27.68
CA THR A 378 30.35 -10.23 28.64
C THR A 378 28.95 -9.82 29.09
N GLU A 379 27.89 -10.27 28.41
CA GLU A 379 26.48 -10.06 28.79
C GLU A 379 25.99 -11.10 29.83
N VAL A 380 26.71 -12.19 30.04
CA VAL A 380 26.40 -13.30 30.96
C VAL A 380 27.20 -13.12 32.27
#